data_0935e61f0991460003254078d4546746
#
_entry.id   0935e61f0991460003254078d4546746
#
_cell.length_a   1.000
_cell.length_b   1.000
_cell.length_c   1.000
_cell.angle_alpha   90.00
_cell.angle_beta   90.00
_cell.angle_gamma   90.00
#
_symmetry.space_group_name_H-M   'P 1'
#
loop_
_entity.id
_entity.type
_entity.pdbx_description
1 polymer ?
#
loop_
_entity_poly.entity_id
_entity_poly.type
_entity_poly.pdbx_seq_one_letter_code
_entity_poly.pdbx_strand_id
1 'polypeptide(L)' 'MLALSRKKDEAIIINDDIEITIIEIKGDQVKLGISAPKSVPIYRKEVYAQILDSNKAVSYTH' A
#
# COMPACT_ATOMS: atom_id res chain seq x y z
N MET A 1 -7.35 15.77 -2.87
CA MET A 1 -7.15 14.51 -2.14
C MET A 1 -8.47 13.94 -1.70
N LEU A 2 -8.61 12.64 -1.75
CA LEU A 2 -9.80 11.97 -1.23
C LEU A 2 -9.49 11.36 0.12
N ALA A 3 -10.33 11.64 1.10
CA ALA A 3 -10.18 11.05 2.42
C ALA A 3 -11.45 10.29 2.75
N LEU A 4 -11.30 9.10 3.27
CA LEU A 4 -12.45 8.28 3.63
C LEU A 4 -12.11 7.36 4.77
N SER A 5 -13.11 6.77 5.39
CA SER A 5 -12.92 5.87 6.50
C SER A 5 -13.52 4.52 6.19
N ARG A 6 -12.87 3.47 6.64
CA ARG A 6 -13.40 2.12 6.51
C ARG A 6 -13.23 1.40 7.84
N LYS A 7 -14.06 0.42 8.07
CA LYS A 7 -13.99 -0.39 9.27
C LYS A 7 -13.25 -1.68 8.97
N LYS A 8 -12.95 -2.43 10.01
CA LYS A 8 -12.32 -3.72 9.85
C LYS A 8 -13.12 -4.59 8.89
N ASP A 9 -12.43 -5.28 8.03
CA ASP A 9 -12.99 -6.18 7.03
C ASP A 9 -13.67 -5.46 5.88
N GLU A 10 -13.57 -4.17 5.80
CA GLU A 10 -14.10 -3.42 4.66
C GLU A 10 -12.97 -3.07 3.73
N ALA A 11 -13.31 -2.80 2.49
CA ALA A 11 -12.30 -2.61 1.45
C ALA A 11 -12.57 -1.37 0.63
N ILE A 12 -11.56 -0.96 -0.12
CA ILE A 12 -11.63 0.15 -1.04
C ILE A 12 -11.14 -0.37 -2.38
N ILE A 13 -11.81 0.01 -3.45
CA ILE A 13 -11.39 -0.37 -4.79
C ILE A 13 -10.81 0.85 -5.48
N ILE A 14 -9.63 0.70 -6.05
CA ILE A 14 -8.97 1.74 -6.80
C ILE A 14 -8.77 1.24 -8.21
N ASN A 15 -9.30 1.98 -9.15
CA ASN A 15 -9.09 1.69 -10.57
C ASN A 15 -9.48 0.27 -10.98
N ASP A 16 -10.50 -0.27 -10.39
CA ASP A 16 -11.02 -1.57 -10.77
C ASP A 16 -10.12 -2.77 -10.50
N ASP A 17 -8.84 -2.60 -10.37
CA ASP A 17 -7.94 -3.74 -10.24
C ASP A 17 -7.10 -3.71 -8.98
N ILE A 18 -7.29 -2.75 -8.13
CA ILE A 18 -6.57 -2.67 -6.86
C ILE A 18 -7.59 -2.68 -5.73
N GLU A 19 -7.41 -3.58 -4.81
CA GLU A 19 -8.31 -3.66 -3.66
C GLU A 19 -7.51 -3.53 -2.38
N ILE A 20 -7.90 -2.62 -1.51
CA ILE A 20 -7.25 -2.44 -0.22
C ILE A 20 -8.26 -2.81 0.85
N THR A 21 -7.91 -3.78 1.67
CA THR A 21 -8.79 -4.28 2.71
C THR A 21 -8.22 -3.93 4.08
N ILE A 22 -9.07 -3.51 4.99
CA ILE A 22 -8.66 -3.28 6.37
C ILE A 22 -8.72 -4.63 7.07
N ILE A 23 -7.57 -5.22 7.31
CA ILE A 23 -7.52 -6.54 7.91
C ILE A 23 -7.69 -6.48 9.42
N GLU A 24 -7.03 -5.52 10.04
CA GLU A 24 -7.06 -5.42 11.49
C GLU A 24 -6.76 -4.01 11.92
N ILE A 25 -7.40 -3.57 12.96
CA ILE A 25 -7.13 -2.26 13.56
C ILE A 25 -6.69 -2.52 14.98
N LYS A 26 -5.52 -2.02 15.35
CA LYS A 26 -4.98 -2.31 16.64
C LYS A 26 -4.33 -1.06 17.21
N GLY A 27 -4.95 -0.46 18.18
CA GLY A 27 -4.40 0.75 18.78
C GLY A 27 -4.20 1.82 17.73
N ASP A 28 -2.97 2.23 17.54
CA ASP A 28 -2.65 3.26 16.57
C ASP A 28 -2.10 2.67 15.28
N GLN A 29 -2.28 1.41 15.06
CA GLN A 29 -1.82 0.75 13.84
C GLN A 29 -2.97 0.11 13.10
N VAL A 30 -2.86 0.07 11.79
CA VAL A 30 -3.86 -0.55 10.95
C VAL A 30 -3.15 -1.50 10.00
N LYS A 31 -3.64 -2.73 9.92
CA LYS A 31 -3.07 -3.70 9.01
C LYS A 31 -3.89 -3.71 7.74
N LEU A 32 -3.25 -3.48 6.63
CA LEU A 32 -3.91 -3.43 5.34
C LEU A 32 -3.50 -4.60 4.46
N GLY A 33 -4.45 -5.14 3.74
CA GLY A 33 -4.16 -6.12 2.71
C GLY A 33 -4.37 -5.46 1.37
N ILE A 34 -3.40 -5.55 0.50
CA ILE A 34 -3.47 -4.90 -0.79
C ILE A 34 -3.37 -5.94 -1.88
N SER A 35 -4.36 -5.96 -2.75
CA SER A 35 -4.38 -6.86 -3.88
C SER A 35 -4.26 -6.02 -5.14
N ALA A 36 -3.27 -6.30 -5.97
CA ALA A 36 -3.02 -5.54 -7.18
C ALA A 36 -2.35 -6.41 -8.21
N PRO A 37 -2.44 -6.05 -9.49
CA PRO A 37 -1.73 -6.81 -10.52
C PRO A 37 -0.23 -6.65 -10.38
N LYS A 38 0.50 -7.57 -10.95
CA LYS A 38 1.95 -7.54 -10.84
C LYS A 38 2.57 -6.30 -11.44
N SER A 39 1.87 -5.69 -12.37
CA SER A 39 2.39 -4.49 -13.00
C SER A 39 2.34 -3.27 -12.09
N VAL A 40 1.69 -3.39 -10.94
CA VAL A 40 1.56 -2.27 -10.01
C VAL A 40 2.40 -2.56 -8.79
N PRO A 41 3.58 -1.98 -8.69
CA PRO A 41 4.40 -2.21 -7.50
C PRO A 41 3.80 -1.47 -6.30
N ILE A 42 3.97 -2.04 -5.14
CA ILE A 42 3.41 -1.48 -3.92
C ILE A 42 4.53 -1.25 -2.93
N TYR A 43 4.67 -0.02 -2.47
CA TYR A 43 5.72 0.32 -1.53
C TYR A 43 5.15 1.10 -0.37
N ARG A 44 5.73 0.92 0.79
CA ARG A 44 5.45 1.84 1.87
C ARG A 44 6.19 3.14 1.55
N LYS A 45 5.64 4.24 1.99
CA LYS A 45 6.18 5.53 1.61
C LYS A 45 7.63 5.72 2.00
N GLU A 46 8.00 5.28 3.18
CA GLU A 46 9.38 5.46 3.63
C GLU A 46 10.36 4.64 2.78
N VAL A 47 9.92 3.49 2.30
CA VAL A 47 10.76 2.69 1.41
C VAL A 47 10.83 3.32 0.03
N TYR A 48 9.74 3.85 -0.44
CA TYR A 48 9.71 4.49 -1.74
C TYR A 48 10.65 5.70 -1.78
N ALA A 49 10.69 6.46 -0.70
CA ALA A 49 11.58 7.59 -0.63
C ALA A 49 13.03 7.16 -0.72
N GLN A 50 13.37 6.04 -0.09
CA GLN A 50 14.71 5.52 -0.17
C GLN A 50 15.08 5.08 -1.58
N ILE A 51 14.15 4.51 -2.30
CA ILE A 51 14.40 4.09 -3.67
C ILE A 51 14.70 5.30 -4.54
N LEU A 52 13.89 6.33 -4.44
CA LEU A 52 14.12 7.53 -5.22
C LEU A 52 15.44 8.20 -4.87
N ASP A 53 15.78 8.17 -3.59
CA ASP A 53 16.96 8.81 -3.15
C ASP A 53 18.18 8.07 -3.58
N SER A 54 18.20 6.78 -3.51
CA SER A 54 19.33 6.04 -3.88
C SER A 54 19.45 5.93 -5.28
N ASN A 55 18.50 5.98 -5.93
CA ASN A 55 18.52 5.99 -7.29
C ASN A 55 19.46 5.16 -7.88
N LYS A 56 20.09 4.53 -7.42
CA LYS A 56 20.93 3.84 -8.01
C LYS A 56 20.53 2.65 -8.23
N ALA A 57 19.98 2.37 -8.34
CA ALA A 57 19.81 1.30 -8.82
C ALA A 57 19.63 0.31 -8.08
N VAL A 58 19.57 0.05 -7.83
CA VAL A 58 19.51 -0.81 -7.18
C VAL A 58 18.72 -1.74 -7.02
N SER A 59 18.58 -2.32 -6.98
CA SER A 59 17.95 -3.31 -7.03
C SER A 59 17.41 -3.76 -5.88
N TYR A 60 17.07 -3.71 -5.31
CA TYR A 60 16.64 -4.05 -4.25
C TYR A 60 15.77 -4.98 -4.40
N THR A 61 15.71 -5.62 -4.43
CA THR A 61 14.94 -6.42 -4.65
C THR A 61 14.51 -7.09 -3.70
N HIS A 62 14.48 -7.19 -3.19
CA HIS A 62 14.10 -7.86 -2.53
C HIS A 62 13.59 -7.99 -2.25
#